data_8c9770c1af5cf451e8364ba4fec528dd
#
_entry.id   8c9770c1af5cf451e8364ba4fec528dd
#
_cell.length_a   1.000
_cell.length_b   1.000
_cell.length_c   1.000
_cell.angle_alpha   90.00
_cell.angle_beta   90.00
_cell.angle_gamma   90.00
#
_symmetry.space_group_name_H-M   'P 1'
#
loop_
_entity.id
_entity.type
_entity.pdbx_description
1 polymer ?
#
loop_
_entity_poly.entity_id
_entity_poly.type
_entity_poly.pdbx_seq_one_letter_code
_entity_poly.pdbx_strand_id
1 'polypeptide(L)'
;MKILLVEDSEMIVKAIKFLLEEHNYDVSVASTIKDAKEKVSNNYDLVILDVMLPDGNGLDFFKNYIDVPTLVLSAHDEEDDVVTSLDLGVEDYIIKPFRSKELLSRINNI
;
A
#
# COMPACT_ATOMS: atom_id res chain seq x y z
N MET A 1 12.68 6.92 -5.40
CA MET A 1 11.25 6.64 -5.51
C MET A 1 10.53 7.17 -4.27
N LYS A 2 9.44 7.84 -4.46
CA LYS A 2 8.65 8.43 -3.39
C LYS A 2 7.39 7.58 -3.17
N ILE A 3 7.23 7.02 -1.97
CA ILE A 3 6.21 6.02 -1.65
C ILE A 3 5.27 6.56 -0.57
N LEU A 4 3.96 6.41 -0.79
CA LEU A 4 2.96 6.63 0.25
C LEU A 4 2.53 5.28 0.81
N LEU A 5 2.71 5.10 2.12
CA LEU A 5 2.28 3.90 2.84
C LEU A 5 1.00 4.22 3.59
N VAL A 6 -0.10 3.56 3.22
CA VAL A 6 -1.41 3.72 3.86
C VAL A 6 -1.68 2.49 4.71
N GLU A 7 -1.43 2.59 5.99
CA GLU A 7 -1.49 1.48 6.95
C GLU A 7 -1.67 2.03 8.37
N ASP A 8 -2.56 1.42 9.14
CA ASP A 8 -2.84 1.87 10.51
C ASP A 8 -2.08 1.12 11.60
N SER A 9 -1.50 -0.04 11.31
CA SER A 9 -0.70 -0.78 12.28
C SER A 9 0.67 -0.14 12.48
N GLU A 10 0.94 0.38 13.66
CA GLU A 10 2.24 1.01 13.96
C GLU A 10 3.40 0.05 13.77
N MET A 11 3.22 -1.22 14.13
CA MET A 11 4.26 -2.23 13.98
C MET A 11 4.60 -2.45 12.51
N ILE A 12 3.59 -2.59 11.65
CA ILE A 12 3.78 -2.79 10.22
C ILE A 12 4.39 -1.55 9.58
N VAL A 13 3.91 -0.37 9.94
CA VAL A 13 4.45 0.90 9.45
C VAL A 13 5.93 1.03 9.75
N LYS A 14 6.34 0.76 11.00
CA LYS A 14 7.74 0.85 11.39
C LYS A 14 8.60 -0.14 10.60
N ALA A 15 8.13 -1.37 10.44
CA ALA A 15 8.87 -2.40 9.72
C ALA A 15 9.06 -2.04 8.25
N ILE A 16 7.99 -1.63 7.58
CA ILE A 16 8.05 -1.29 6.16
C ILE A 16 8.86 -0.02 5.94
N LYS A 17 8.62 1.00 6.73
CA LYS A 17 9.33 2.27 6.60
C LYS A 17 10.84 2.08 6.77
N PHE A 18 11.25 1.35 7.81
CA PHE A 18 12.65 1.05 8.04
C PHE A 18 13.27 0.32 6.85
N LEU A 19 12.60 -0.73 6.37
CA LEU A 19 13.08 -1.52 5.24
C LEU A 19 13.26 -0.67 3.97
N LEU A 20 12.27 0.14 3.64
CA LEU A 20 12.29 0.93 2.43
C LEU A 20 13.29 2.09 2.51
N GLU A 21 13.40 2.72 3.66
CA GLU A 21 14.37 3.80 3.86
C GLU A 21 15.81 3.30 3.78
N GLU A 22 16.08 2.06 4.22
CA GLU A 22 17.38 1.43 4.03
C GLU A 22 17.74 1.27 2.55
N HIS A 23 16.74 1.18 1.69
CA HIS A 23 16.94 1.05 0.24
C HIS A 23 16.79 2.38 -0.49
N ASN A 24 16.91 3.48 0.24
CA ASN A 24 16.88 4.85 -0.30
C ASN A 24 15.54 5.27 -0.91
N TYR A 25 14.45 4.65 -0.50
CA TYR A 25 13.11 5.10 -0.84
C TYR A 25 12.64 6.15 0.16
N ASP A 26 11.93 7.15 -0.32
CA ASP A 26 11.36 8.21 0.52
C ASP A 26 9.92 7.80 0.86
N VAL A 27 9.64 7.57 2.15
CA VAL A 27 8.36 7.02 2.60
C VAL A 27 7.59 8.03 3.43
N SER A 28 6.36 8.32 2.99
CA SER A 28 5.38 9.06 3.78
C SER A 28 4.30 8.10 4.25
N VAL A 29 3.69 8.37 5.40
CA VAL A 29 2.73 7.46 6.03
C VAL A 29 1.39 8.15 6.22
N ALA A 30 0.31 7.42 5.91
CA ALA A 30 -1.06 7.81 6.26
C ALA A 30 -1.70 6.66 7.01
N SER A 31 -2.26 6.91 8.19
CA SER A 31 -2.86 5.87 9.02
C SER A 31 -4.38 5.73 8.83
N THR A 32 -4.99 6.63 8.07
CA THR A 32 -6.42 6.62 7.77
C THR A 32 -6.65 7.01 6.32
N ILE A 33 -7.84 6.72 5.82
CA ILE A 33 -8.24 7.15 4.47
C ILE A 33 -8.29 8.68 4.41
N LYS A 34 -8.79 9.33 5.44
CA LYS A 34 -8.83 10.78 5.51
C LYS A 34 -7.45 11.40 5.34
N ASP A 35 -6.46 10.88 6.06
CA ASP A 35 -5.08 11.35 5.97
C ASP A 35 -4.49 11.06 4.59
N ALA A 36 -4.79 9.90 4.04
CA ALA A 36 -4.32 9.51 2.71
C ALA A 36 -4.88 10.42 1.62
N LYS A 37 -6.14 10.82 1.73
CA LYS A 37 -6.76 11.78 0.78
C LYS A 37 -6.03 13.11 0.75
N GLU A 38 -5.58 13.57 1.91
CA GLU A 38 -4.83 14.83 2.00
C GLU A 38 -3.44 14.72 1.39
N LYS A 39 -2.83 13.52 1.45
CA LYS A 39 -1.45 13.31 1.01
C LYS A 39 -1.33 12.85 -0.44
N VAL A 40 -2.33 12.20 -0.98
CA VAL A 40 -2.23 11.53 -2.29
C VAL A 40 -1.93 12.49 -3.45
N SER A 41 -2.21 13.78 -3.30
CA SER A 41 -1.93 14.79 -4.31
C SER A 41 -0.46 15.21 -4.37
N ASN A 42 0.41 14.70 -3.50
CA ASN A 42 1.80 15.13 -3.38
C ASN A 42 2.78 14.38 -4.30
N ASN A 43 2.29 13.80 -5.40
CA ASN A 43 3.11 13.18 -6.46
C ASN A 43 3.95 12.00 -5.98
N TYR A 44 3.31 10.94 -5.57
CA TYR A 44 3.98 9.70 -5.23
C TYR A 44 4.21 8.83 -6.47
N ASP A 45 5.28 8.04 -6.44
CA ASP A 45 5.60 7.08 -7.50
C ASP A 45 4.90 5.75 -7.29
N LEU A 46 4.58 5.43 -6.04
CA LEU A 46 3.96 4.17 -5.63
C LEU A 46 3.14 4.38 -4.37
N VAL A 47 2.00 3.71 -4.28
CA VAL A 47 1.22 3.63 -3.04
C VAL A 47 1.23 2.18 -2.57
N ILE A 48 1.54 1.97 -1.29
CA ILE A 48 1.35 0.69 -0.60
C ILE A 48 0.11 0.86 0.27
N LEU A 49 -0.90 0.05 0.05
CA LEU A 49 -2.24 0.28 0.56
C LEU A 49 -2.80 -0.92 1.30
N ASP A 50 -3.16 -0.74 2.56
CA ASP A 50 -3.94 -1.73 3.29
C ASP A 50 -5.42 -1.63 2.90
N VAL A 51 -6.09 -2.77 2.82
CA VAL A 51 -7.52 -2.80 2.46
C VAL A 51 -8.39 -2.37 3.63
N MET A 52 -8.08 -2.82 4.85
CA MET A 52 -8.90 -2.54 6.03
C MET A 52 -8.29 -1.42 6.86
N LEU A 53 -8.89 -0.25 6.77
CA LEU A 53 -8.46 0.94 7.50
C LEU A 53 -9.53 1.33 8.53
N PRO A 54 -9.17 2.12 9.57
CA PRO A 54 -10.12 2.48 10.62
C PRO A 54 -11.37 3.18 10.12
N ASP A 55 -11.27 3.94 9.04
CA ASP A 55 -12.35 4.77 8.51
C ASP A 55 -12.86 4.33 7.15
N GLY A 56 -12.54 3.08 6.73
CA GLY A 56 -13.13 2.56 5.52
C GLY A 56 -12.30 1.50 4.79
N ASN A 57 -12.69 1.23 3.57
CA ASN A 57 -12.08 0.23 2.71
C ASN A 57 -11.05 0.88 1.77
N GLY A 58 -9.81 0.37 1.81
CA GLY A 58 -8.73 0.90 1.00
C GLY A 58 -8.96 0.77 -0.51
N LEU A 59 -9.63 -0.30 -0.95
CA LEU A 59 -9.91 -0.48 -2.38
C LEU A 59 -10.90 0.55 -2.92
N ASP A 60 -11.88 0.96 -2.11
CA ASP A 60 -12.79 2.04 -2.48
C ASP A 60 -12.02 3.36 -2.62
N PHE A 61 -11.08 3.59 -1.71
CA PHE A 61 -10.21 4.75 -1.79
C PHE A 61 -9.35 4.71 -3.06
N PHE A 62 -8.74 3.56 -3.36
CA PHE A 62 -7.95 3.39 -4.58
C PHE A 62 -8.76 3.73 -5.83
N LYS A 63 -9.95 3.15 -5.93
CA LYS A 63 -10.83 3.32 -7.10
C LYS A 63 -11.14 4.79 -7.37
N ASN A 64 -11.34 5.58 -6.34
CA ASN A 64 -11.83 6.95 -6.46
C ASN A 64 -10.76 8.02 -6.42
N TYR A 65 -9.58 7.74 -5.86
CA TYR A 65 -8.60 8.78 -5.54
C TYR A 65 -7.17 8.49 -6.01
N ILE A 66 -6.85 7.26 -6.42
CA ILE A 66 -5.47 6.89 -6.75
C ILE A 66 -5.36 6.58 -8.24
N ASP A 67 -4.35 7.19 -8.90
CA ASP A 67 -4.05 6.94 -10.31
C ASP A 67 -2.56 6.58 -10.53
N VAL A 68 -1.85 6.23 -9.46
CA VAL A 68 -0.45 5.79 -9.53
C VAL A 68 -0.36 4.30 -9.23
N PRO A 69 0.73 3.62 -9.62
CA PRO A 69 0.90 2.19 -9.29
C PRO A 69 0.68 1.94 -7.82
N THR A 70 -0.08 0.90 -7.50
CA THR A 70 -0.47 0.58 -6.13
C THR A 70 -0.25 -0.89 -5.84
N LEU A 71 0.43 -1.15 -4.72
CA LEU A 71 0.63 -2.48 -4.17
C LEU A 71 -0.30 -2.64 -2.97
N VAL A 72 -1.20 -3.61 -3.03
CA VAL A 72 -2.12 -3.88 -1.92
C VAL A 72 -1.47 -4.84 -0.93
N LEU A 73 -1.56 -4.52 0.35
CA LEU A 73 -1.05 -5.31 1.45
C LEU A 73 -2.22 -5.63 2.38
N SER A 74 -2.60 -6.91 2.50
CA SER A 74 -3.81 -7.28 3.21
C SER A 74 -3.69 -8.62 3.92
N ALA A 75 -4.44 -8.78 5.01
CA ALA A 75 -4.61 -10.06 5.69
C ALA A 75 -5.60 -10.98 4.97
N HIS A 76 -6.34 -10.47 3.98
CA HIS A 76 -7.32 -11.24 3.23
C HIS A 76 -6.64 -12.04 2.12
N ASP A 77 -6.71 -13.37 2.22
CA ASP A 77 -6.06 -14.27 1.28
C ASP A 77 -7.04 -15.02 0.36
N GLU A 78 -8.32 -14.66 0.40
CA GLU A 78 -9.32 -15.30 -0.44
C GLU A 78 -9.10 -14.93 -1.90
N GLU A 79 -9.21 -15.92 -2.78
CA GLU A 79 -8.98 -15.74 -4.21
C GLU A 79 -9.85 -14.63 -4.80
N ASP A 80 -11.12 -14.56 -4.39
CA ASP A 80 -12.05 -13.55 -4.90
C ASP A 80 -11.60 -12.14 -4.56
N ASP A 81 -11.05 -11.93 -3.36
CA ASP A 81 -10.54 -10.62 -2.93
C ASP A 81 -9.31 -10.22 -3.74
N VAL A 82 -8.41 -11.15 -3.98
CA VAL A 82 -7.21 -10.93 -4.79
C VAL A 82 -7.60 -10.57 -6.23
N VAL A 83 -8.49 -11.36 -6.84
CA VAL A 83 -8.96 -11.14 -8.21
C VAL A 83 -9.66 -9.79 -8.33
N THR A 84 -10.54 -9.46 -7.38
CA THR A 84 -11.24 -8.17 -7.38
C THR A 84 -10.25 -7.00 -7.34
N SER A 85 -9.22 -7.10 -6.50
CA SER A 85 -8.20 -6.06 -6.39
C SER A 85 -7.44 -5.89 -7.70
N LEU A 86 -7.04 -7.00 -8.32
CA LEU A 86 -6.32 -6.96 -9.61
C LEU A 86 -7.20 -6.42 -10.73
N ASP A 87 -8.47 -6.77 -10.73
CA ASP A 87 -9.44 -6.28 -11.73
C ASP A 87 -9.68 -4.77 -11.59
N LEU A 88 -9.52 -4.21 -10.39
CA LEU A 88 -9.59 -2.76 -10.17
C LEU A 88 -8.35 -2.02 -10.70
N GLY A 89 -7.30 -2.75 -11.05
CA GLY A 89 -6.10 -2.15 -11.64
C GLY A 89 -4.94 -1.93 -10.69
N VAL A 90 -4.96 -2.56 -9.49
CA VAL A 90 -3.76 -2.53 -8.63
C VAL A 90 -2.64 -3.33 -9.29
N GLU A 91 -1.39 -2.90 -9.07
CA GLU A 91 -0.24 -3.54 -9.69
C GLU A 91 0.06 -4.92 -9.12
N ASP A 92 -0.14 -5.10 -7.81
CA ASP A 92 0.15 -6.36 -7.15
C ASP A 92 -0.58 -6.46 -5.82
N TYR A 93 -0.62 -7.65 -5.25
CA TYR A 93 -1.31 -7.95 -4.01
C TYR A 93 -0.41 -8.84 -3.15
N ILE A 94 -0.09 -8.38 -1.94
CA ILE A 94 0.71 -9.15 -0.97
C ILE A 94 -0.14 -9.49 0.24
N ILE A 95 -0.12 -10.76 0.66
CA ILE A 95 -0.87 -11.25 1.81
C ILE A 95 -0.01 -11.16 3.06
N LYS A 96 -0.58 -10.62 4.13
CA LYS A 96 0.07 -10.57 5.45
C LYS A 96 0.00 -11.94 6.12
N PRO A 97 1.02 -12.36 6.85
CA PRO A 97 2.31 -11.69 7.06
C PRO A 97 3.21 -11.81 5.83
N PHE A 98 3.88 -10.72 5.49
CA PHE A 98 4.76 -10.69 4.32
C PHE A 98 6.22 -10.89 4.72
N ARG A 99 7.04 -11.26 3.75
CA ARG A 99 8.49 -11.35 3.92
C ARG A 99 9.15 -10.12 3.30
N SER A 100 10.20 -9.62 3.96
CA SER A 100 10.87 -8.40 3.52
C SER A 100 11.41 -8.49 2.09
N LYS A 101 12.01 -9.62 1.73
CA LYS A 101 12.54 -9.81 0.39
C LYS A 101 11.44 -9.88 -0.67
N GLU A 102 10.30 -10.47 -0.34
CA GLU A 102 9.15 -10.51 -1.24
C GLU A 102 8.63 -9.11 -1.49
N LEU A 103 8.44 -8.31 -0.44
CA LEU A 103 7.97 -6.94 -0.57
C LEU A 103 8.91 -6.11 -1.44
N LEU A 104 10.21 -6.16 -1.18
CA LEU A 104 11.20 -5.44 -1.97
C LEU A 104 11.20 -5.86 -3.44
N SER A 105 11.12 -7.17 -3.69
CA SER A 105 11.11 -7.69 -5.05
C SER A 105 9.89 -7.19 -5.83
N ARG A 106 8.73 -7.19 -5.21
CA ARG A 106 7.51 -6.70 -5.87
C ARG A 106 7.58 -5.20 -6.12
N ILE A 107 8.10 -4.42 -5.17
CA ILE A 107 8.29 -2.98 -5.36
C ILE A 107 9.26 -2.71 -6.51
N ASN A 108 10.37 -3.42 -6.56
CA ASN A 108 11.39 -3.22 -7.59
C ASN A 108 10.91 -3.60 -8.99
N ASN A 109 9.85 -4.39 -9.10
CA ASN A 109 9.29 -4.81 -10.38
C ASN A 109 8.06 -3.98 -10.82
N ILE A 110 7.74 -2.96 -10.10
CA ILE A 110 6.68 -2.02 -10.49
C ILE A 110 7.26 -0.84 -11.35
#